data_b6f3a2a3c4480f9004ad2a3d4cfee561
#
_entry.id   b6f3a2a3c4480f9004ad2a3d4cfee561
#
_cell.length_a   1.000
_cell.length_b   1.000
_cell.length_c   1.000
_cell.angle_alpha   90.00
_cell.angle_beta   90.00
_cell.angle_gamma   90.00
#
_symmetry.space_group_name_H-M   'P 1'
#
loop_
_entity.id
_entity.type
_entity.pdbx_description
1 polymer ?
#
loop_
_entity_poly.entity_id
_entity_poly.type
_entity_poly.pdbx_seq_one_letter_code
_entity_poly.pdbx_strand_id
1 'polypeptide(L)'
;MGLVTKVIRYLGLLLWWLLLPQAIASVESDNLEGIRSETVGGDIQPERPKSFQRVTRLDSSIRSDMRYASDQNFVGRPIAGYLAPVCYLANPAALALVEVHQELLAQGYGLIVFDCYRPERATNDFVQWALTREAAQKTHYFPRTDKSELFAKGYIARHSGHSRGATVDVGLYRLQFDPAAASGKASNGVCRHRFAQDRAAGLLDFGSEYDCFDRLSQTAHADLSEVAKQNRQRLVKAMAAKGFVNYDQEWWHFTFQPEPYPTVYFDFPITED
;
A
#
# COMPACT_ATOMS: atom_id res chain seq x y z
N MET A 1 -59.77 35.54 12.42
CA MET A 1 -60.76 34.66 13.04
C MET A 1 -60.05 33.33 13.26
N GLY A 2 -59.78 32.89 14.38
CA GLY A 2 -60.08 32.92 15.80
C GLY A 2 -59.31 31.74 16.36
N LEU A 3 -58.41 31.98 17.26
CA LEU A 3 -58.40 31.63 18.69
C LEU A 3 -58.90 30.18 18.98
N VAL A 4 -58.13 29.37 19.70
CA VAL A 4 -58.31 29.17 21.15
C VAL A 4 -57.20 28.28 21.71
N THR A 5 -56.53 28.81 22.70
CA THR A 5 -55.67 28.28 23.74
C THR A 5 -56.29 27.12 24.52
N LYS A 6 -55.50 26.13 24.98
CA LYS A 6 -55.69 25.49 26.28
C LYS A 6 -54.38 25.06 26.92
N VAL A 7 -54.06 25.73 27.99
CA VAL A 7 -53.14 25.42 29.08
C VAL A 7 -53.86 24.50 30.07
N ILE A 8 -53.26 23.40 30.49
CA ILE A 8 -53.59 22.74 31.76
C ILE A 8 -52.29 22.39 32.49
N ARG A 9 -52.13 22.96 33.65
CA ARG A 9 -51.22 22.67 34.76
C ARG A 9 -51.75 21.48 35.57
N TYR A 10 -50.86 20.71 36.17
CA TYR A 10 -50.90 20.11 37.50
C TYR A 10 -49.50 19.52 37.76
N LEU A 11 -48.74 20.03 38.65
CA LEU A 11 -48.48 20.04 40.07
C LEU A 11 -48.58 18.64 40.76
N GLY A 12 -47.43 18.15 41.24
CA GLY A 12 -47.30 17.71 42.63
C GLY A 12 -47.13 16.24 42.88
N LEU A 13 -46.04 15.90 43.50
CA LEU A 13 -45.90 15.21 44.80
C LEU A 13 -44.60 14.38 44.82
N LEU A 14 -43.58 14.85 45.52
CA LEU A 14 -43.09 14.49 46.85
C LEU A 14 -42.44 13.09 46.96
N LEU A 15 -41.13 13.13 47.13
CA LEU A 15 -40.27 12.43 48.08
C LEU A 15 -40.74 11.07 48.62
N TRP A 16 -39.92 10.04 48.34
CA TRP A 16 -39.65 9.00 49.31
C TRP A 16 -38.16 8.61 49.27
N TRP A 17 -37.48 9.05 50.30
CA TRP A 17 -36.21 8.54 50.76
C TRP A 17 -36.45 7.20 51.41
N LEU A 18 -35.79 6.11 50.94
CA LEU A 18 -35.60 4.91 51.75
C LEU A 18 -34.09 4.53 51.72
N LEU A 19 -33.51 4.69 52.87
CA LEU A 19 -32.23 4.23 53.31
C LEU A 19 -32.13 2.71 53.19
N LEU A 20 -31.11 2.22 52.49
CA LEU A 20 -30.64 0.85 52.60
C LEU A 20 -29.17 0.87 53.09
N PRO A 21 -28.77 -0.02 54.00
CA PRO A 21 -27.50 0.06 54.69
C PRO A 21 -26.35 -0.42 53.82
N GLN A 22 -25.22 0.29 53.97
CA GLN A 22 -23.95 -0.10 53.44
C GLN A 22 -23.45 -1.37 54.19
N ALA A 23 -23.38 -2.50 53.50
CA ALA A 23 -22.58 -3.63 53.93
C ALA A 23 -21.15 -3.42 53.43
N ILE A 24 -20.26 -3.02 54.33
CA ILE A 24 -18.81 -3.02 54.13
C ILE A 24 -18.36 -4.46 54.23
N ALA A 25 -18.08 -5.09 53.08
CA ALA A 25 -17.34 -6.33 53.04
C ALA A 25 -15.86 -6.00 52.95
N SER A 26 -15.14 -6.13 54.06
CA SER A 26 -13.69 -6.20 54.13
C SER A 26 -13.25 -7.47 53.37
N VAL A 27 -12.65 -7.32 52.21
CA VAL A 27 -11.90 -8.39 51.55
C VAL A 27 -10.45 -8.25 52.01
N GLU A 28 -10.01 -9.27 52.72
CA GLU A 28 -8.66 -9.48 53.18
C GLU A 28 -7.63 -9.31 52.04
N SER A 29 -6.61 -8.52 52.38
CA SER A 29 -5.37 -8.39 51.63
C SER A 29 -4.46 -9.56 51.98
N ASP A 30 -4.57 -10.69 51.30
CA ASP A 30 -3.55 -11.73 51.36
C ASP A 30 -3.24 -12.28 49.96
N ASN A 31 -1.92 -12.27 49.66
CA ASN A 31 -1.23 -12.96 48.58
C ASN A 31 -1.23 -12.28 47.19
N LEU A 32 -0.53 -11.14 47.08
CA LEU A 32 0.07 -10.68 45.83
C LEU A 32 1.61 -10.57 45.94
N GLU A 33 2.27 -11.55 46.57
CA GLU A 33 3.71 -11.76 46.38
C GLU A 33 3.90 -13.06 45.61
N GLY A 34 4.24 -12.96 44.31
CA GLY A 34 4.66 -14.14 43.56
C GLY A 34 4.41 -14.16 42.07
N ILE A 35 4.06 -13.04 41.44
CA ILE A 35 4.17 -12.98 39.95
C ILE A 35 5.38 -12.10 39.62
N ARG A 36 6.58 -12.71 39.69
CA ARG A 36 7.72 -12.18 38.92
C ARG A 36 7.31 -12.20 37.46
N SER A 37 7.08 -11.04 36.88
CA SER A 37 7.05 -10.82 35.45
C SER A 37 8.42 -11.24 34.89
N GLU A 38 8.52 -12.48 34.43
CA GLU A 38 9.55 -12.84 33.46
C GLU A 38 9.21 -12.09 32.20
N THR A 39 9.88 -10.96 31.99
CA THR A 39 9.97 -10.31 30.71
C THR A 39 10.76 -11.23 29.76
N VAL A 40 10.09 -12.22 29.20
CA VAL A 40 10.52 -12.87 27.97
C VAL A 40 10.12 -11.92 26.84
N GLY A 41 10.85 -10.82 26.75
CA GLY A 41 10.71 -9.86 25.64
C GLY A 41 11.48 -10.33 24.43
N GLY A 42 11.01 -11.37 23.78
CA GLY A 42 11.22 -11.57 22.36
C GLY A 42 9.93 -11.11 21.69
N ASP A 43 10.00 -10.02 20.91
CA ASP A 43 8.91 -9.64 20.02
C ASP A 43 8.62 -10.82 19.10
N ILE A 44 7.56 -11.60 19.42
CA ILE A 44 7.10 -12.68 18.55
C ILE A 44 6.55 -12.00 17.31
N GLN A 45 7.37 -11.96 16.25
CA GLN A 45 6.93 -11.43 14.97
C GLN A 45 5.80 -12.32 14.43
N PRO A 46 4.69 -11.75 13.94
CA PRO A 46 3.64 -12.55 13.35
C PRO A 46 4.20 -13.41 12.20
N GLU A 47 3.86 -14.70 12.20
CA GLU A 47 4.27 -15.59 11.11
C GLU A 47 3.48 -15.27 9.83
N ARG A 48 4.15 -15.48 8.69
CA ARG A 48 3.49 -15.39 7.39
C ARG A 48 2.42 -16.47 7.25
N PRO A 49 1.14 -16.11 6.98
CA PRO A 49 0.11 -17.10 6.74
C PRO A 49 0.44 -17.98 5.52
N LYS A 50 0.14 -19.29 5.60
CA LYS A 50 0.34 -20.25 4.48
C LYS A 50 -0.44 -19.89 3.22
N SER A 51 -1.44 -19.04 3.34
CA SER A 51 -2.24 -18.50 2.24
C SER A 51 -1.53 -17.40 1.43
N PHE A 52 -0.33 -16.98 1.83
CA PHE A 52 0.52 -16.05 1.08
C PHE A 52 1.61 -16.80 0.32
N GLN A 53 1.75 -16.48 -0.96
CA GLN A 53 2.73 -17.10 -1.86
C GLN A 53 3.80 -16.09 -2.27
N ARG A 54 5.05 -16.56 -2.35
CA ARG A 54 6.13 -15.81 -3.00
C ARG A 54 5.94 -15.88 -4.50
N VAL A 55 5.67 -14.76 -5.14
CA VAL A 55 5.33 -14.67 -6.57
C VAL A 55 6.44 -15.29 -7.46
N THR A 56 7.71 -14.99 -7.17
CA THR A 56 8.85 -15.51 -7.95
C THR A 56 9.11 -17.01 -7.78
N ARG A 57 8.46 -17.67 -6.80
CA ARG A 57 8.44 -19.15 -6.72
C ARG A 57 7.40 -19.78 -7.62
N LEU A 58 6.30 -19.06 -7.89
CA LEU A 58 5.28 -19.50 -8.83
C LEU A 58 5.73 -19.32 -10.29
N ASP A 59 6.37 -18.19 -10.57
CA ASP A 59 6.98 -17.92 -11.87
C ASP A 59 8.24 -17.04 -11.70
N SER A 60 9.41 -17.65 -11.89
CA SER A 60 10.72 -16.99 -11.73
C SER A 60 11.06 -15.97 -12.83
N SER A 61 10.27 -15.90 -13.91
CA SER A 61 10.45 -14.94 -14.99
C SER A 61 9.79 -13.57 -14.68
N ILE A 62 8.93 -13.48 -13.67
CA ILE A 62 8.46 -12.21 -13.15
C ILE A 62 9.63 -11.48 -12.50
N ARG A 63 9.97 -10.30 -13.03
CA ARG A 63 11.05 -9.47 -12.45
C ARG A 63 10.58 -8.80 -11.17
N SER A 64 11.54 -8.59 -10.26
CA SER A 64 11.29 -7.94 -8.97
C SER A 64 12.26 -6.80 -8.76
N ASP A 65 11.75 -5.60 -8.41
CA ASP A 65 12.50 -4.42 -8.00
C ASP A 65 11.83 -3.84 -6.74
N MET A 66 11.93 -4.59 -5.63
CA MET A 66 11.25 -4.31 -4.35
C MET A 66 11.91 -3.13 -3.65
N ARG A 67 11.54 -1.93 -4.02
CA ARG A 67 12.24 -0.69 -3.65
C ARG A 67 12.21 -0.38 -2.16
N TYR A 68 11.19 -0.83 -1.45
CA TYR A 68 11.07 -0.59 -0.01
C TYR A 68 12.02 -1.43 0.85
N ALA A 69 12.64 -2.46 0.26
CA ALA A 69 13.72 -3.20 0.90
C ALA A 69 15.10 -2.48 0.80
N SER A 70 15.18 -1.33 0.13
CA SER A 70 16.40 -0.55 -0.09
C SER A 70 16.16 0.94 0.21
N ASP A 71 17.15 1.78 -0.07
CA ASP A 71 17.07 3.24 -0.01
C ASP A 71 16.45 3.89 -1.27
N GLN A 72 16.14 3.11 -2.30
CA GLN A 72 15.66 3.60 -3.58
C GLN A 72 14.13 3.81 -3.59
N ASN A 73 13.64 4.57 -2.63
CA ASN A 73 12.24 4.90 -2.43
C ASN A 73 12.08 6.36 -1.97
N PHE A 74 10.85 6.83 -1.85
CA PHE A 74 10.56 8.22 -1.50
C PHE A 74 10.95 8.63 -0.07
N VAL A 75 11.21 7.66 0.81
CA VAL A 75 11.71 7.90 2.18
C VAL A 75 13.23 8.02 2.19
N GLY A 76 13.96 7.30 1.31
CA GLY A 76 15.41 7.30 1.18
C GLY A 76 16.13 6.35 2.14
N ARG A 77 15.45 5.33 2.65
CA ARG A 77 15.97 4.23 3.47
C ARG A 77 15.10 2.98 3.37
N PRO A 78 15.60 1.80 3.77
CA PRO A 78 14.74 0.62 3.92
C PRO A 78 13.56 0.90 4.87
N ILE A 79 12.39 0.35 4.52
CA ILE A 79 11.12 0.55 5.23
C ILE A 79 10.91 -0.56 6.27
N ALA A 80 10.32 -0.20 7.39
CA ALA A 80 10.07 -1.13 8.49
C ALA A 80 9.28 -2.37 8.01
N GLY A 81 9.81 -3.57 8.34
CA GLY A 81 9.19 -4.84 7.96
C GLY A 81 9.62 -5.41 6.60
N TYR A 82 10.36 -4.66 5.76
CA TYR A 82 11.00 -5.19 4.55
C TYR A 82 12.41 -5.68 4.88
N LEU A 83 12.54 -6.93 5.33
CA LEU A 83 13.81 -7.55 5.68
C LEU A 83 14.45 -8.27 4.49
N ALA A 84 13.69 -8.46 3.39
CA ALA A 84 14.17 -9.04 2.15
C ALA A 84 13.42 -8.44 0.94
N PRO A 85 14.01 -8.40 -0.26
CA PRO A 85 13.39 -7.91 -1.48
C PRO A 85 12.47 -8.97 -2.12
N VAL A 86 11.45 -9.41 -1.38
CA VAL A 86 10.54 -10.50 -1.76
C VAL A 86 9.12 -10.00 -1.93
N CYS A 87 8.46 -10.42 -3.01
CA CYS A 87 7.05 -10.17 -3.27
C CYS A 87 6.20 -11.32 -2.76
N TYR A 88 5.38 -11.07 -1.75
CA TYR A 88 4.31 -11.97 -1.29
C TYR A 88 2.94 -11.41 -1.68
N LEU A 89 2.04 -12.30 -2.14
CA LEU A 89 0.62 -12.00 -2.33
C LEU A 89 -0.23 -13.13 -1.75
N ALA A 90 -1.46 -12.82 -1.38
CA ALA A 90 -2.47 -13.83 -1.07
C ALA A 90 -2.66 -14.75 -2.29
N ASN A 91 -2.82 -16.05 -2.05
CA ASN A 91 -2.76 -17.09 -3.08
C ASN A 91 -3.61 -16.79 -4.34
N PRO A 92 -4.90 -16.38 -4.28
CA PRO A 92 -5.66 -16.07 -5.49
C PRO A 92 -5.06 -14.92 -6.31
N ALA A 93 -4.59 -13.85 -5.64
CA ALA A 93 -3.96 -12.71 -6.32
C ALA A 93 -2.61 -13.10 -6.94
N ALA A 94 -1.81 -13.94 -6.25
CA ALA A 94 -0.54 -14.41 -6.76
C ALA A 94 -0.71 -15.25 -8.04
N LEU A 95 -1.66 -16.18 -8.05
CA LEU A 95 -1.96 -17.00 -9.22
C LEU A 95 -2.47 -16.17 -10.40
N ALA A 96 -3.39 -15.23 -10.14
CA ALA A 96 -3.89 -14.33 -11.16
C ALA A 96 -2.77 -13.46 -11.76
N LEU A 97 -1.81 -12.99 -10.93
CA LEU A 97 -0.67 -12.21 -11.43
C LEU A 97 0.25 -13.03 -12.35
N VAL A 98 0.46 -14.30 -12.03
CA VAL A 98 1.20 -15.23 -12.90
C VAL A 98 0.49 -15.39 -14.25
N GLU A 99 -0.84 -15.53 -14.27
CA GLU A 99 -1.60 -15.62 -15.51
C GLU A 99 -1.48 -14.34 -16.34
N VAL A 100 -1.54 -13.15 -15.71
CA VAL A 100 -1.27 -11.87 -16.40
C VAL A 100 0.10 -11.89 -17.06
N HIS A 101 1.12 -12.32 -16.31
CA HIS A 101 2.49 -12.38 -16.81
C HIS A 101 2.63 -13.30 -18.03
N GLN A 102 2.07 -14.50 -17.95
CA GLN A 102 2.13 -15.49 -19.03
C GLN A 102 1.45 -14.99 -20.31
N GLU A 103 0.30 -14.31 -20.19
CA GLU A 103 -0.35 -13.70 -21.35
C GLU A 103 0.46 -12.55 -21.96
N LEU A 104 1.16 -11.77 -21.12
CA LEU A 104 2.04 -10.71 -21.58
C LEU A 104 3.30 -11.25 -22.27
N LEU A 105 3.87 -12.38 -21.78
CA LEU A 105 5.01 -13.05 -22.43
C LEU A 105 4.70 -13.42 -23.88
N ALA A 106 3.50 -13.94 -24.14
CA ALA A 106 3.06 -14.26 -25.51
C ALA A 106 2.97 -13.03 -26.43
N GLN A 107 2.92 -11.82 -25.85
CA GLN A 107 2.87 -10.54 -26.56
C GLN A 107 4.25 -9.84 -26.62
N GLY A 108 5.31 -10.47 -26.10
CA GLY A 108 6.66 -9.91 -26.08
C GLY A 108 6.94 -8.96 -24.88
N TYR A 109 6.14 -9.04 -23.83
CA TYR A 109 6.28 -8.24 -22.63
C TYR A 109 6.35 -9.12 -21.38
N GLY A 110 6.91 -8.60 -20.28
CA GLY A 110 6.88 -9.24 -18.97
C GLY A 110 6.55 -8.24 -17.88
N LEU A 111 6.10 -8.76 -16.73
CA LEU A 111 5.83 -7.97 -15.52
C LEU A 111 7.10 -7.77 -14.70
N ILE A 112 7.24 -6.56 -14.17
CA ILE A 112 8.12 -6.25 -13.05
C ILE A 112 7.26 -5.80 -11.88
N VAL A 113 7.52 -6.33 -10.68
CA VAL A 113 6.84 -5.94 -9.43
C VAL A 113 7.71 -4.98 -8.64
N PHE A 114 7.11 -3.90 -8.13
CA PHE A 114 7.76 -2.87 -7.31
C PHE A 114 7.37 -2.98 -5.85
N ASP A 115 6.11 -3.34 -5.56
CA ASP A 115 5.58 -3.65 -4.24
C ASP A 115 4.43 -4.66 -4.33
N CYS A 116 4.27 -5.47 -3.28
CA CYS A 116 3.25 -6.50 -3.17
C CYS A 116 2.54 -6.38 -1.81
N TYR A 117 2.47 -7.46 -1.03
CA TYR A 117 2.10 -7.33 0.37
C TYR A 117 3.06 -6.37 1.08
N ARG A 118 2.49 -5.42 1.82
CA ARG A 118 3.19 -4.43 2.65
C ARG A 118 2.76 -4.62 4.09
N PRO A 119 3.66 -4.93 5.03
CA PRO A 119 3.30 -5.01 6.44
C PRO A 119 2.64 -3.72 6.95
N GLU A 120 1.69 -3.80 7.87
CA GLU A 120 1.04 -2.59 8.41
C GLU A 120 2.05 -1.66 9.08
N ARG A 121 3.10 -2.20 9.72
CA ARG A 121 4.23 -1.41 10.24
C ARG A 121 4.95 -0.58 9.19
N ALA A 122 5.02 -1.05 7.94
CA ALA A 122 5.60 -0.29 6.83
C ALA A 122 4.70 0.90 6.43
N THR A 123 3.38 0.70 6.39
CA THR A 123 2.42 1.78 6.19
C THR A 123 2.50 2.81 7.31
N ASN A 124 2.63 2.37 8.57
CA ASN A 124 2.85 3.25 9.71
C ASN A 124 4.18 4.02 9.61
N ASP A 125 5.24 3.39 9.10
CA ASP A 125 6.53 4.05 8.85
C ASP A 125 6.39 5.20 7.84
N PHE A 126 5.64 5.02 6.75
CA PHE A 126 5.30 6.08 5.81
C PHE A 126 4.52 7.22 6.47
N VAL A 127 3.56 6.89 7.34
CA VAL A 127 2.78 7.88 8.10
C VAL A 127 3.71 8.70 9.00
N GLN A 128 4.60 8.05 9.75
CA GLN A 128 5.57 8.74 10.61
C GLN A 128 6.53 9.60 9.80
N TRP A 129 7.09 9.07 8.71
CA TRP A 129 7.95 9.85 7.82
C TRP A 129 7.23 11.08 7.27
N ALA A 130 5.97 10.97 6.87
CA ALA A 130 5.20 12.09 6.33
C ALA A 130 5.03 13.25 7.33
N LEU A 131 5.09 12.96 8.64
CA LEU A 131 5.01 13.96 9.71
C LEU A 131 6.36 14.63 10.00
N THR A 132 7.48 14.12 9.49
CA THR A 132 8.80 14.72 9.67
C THR A 132 9.04 15.86 8.69
N ARG A 133 10.14 16.63 8.90
CA ARG A 133 10.61 17.67 7.97
C ARG A 133 11.55 17.14 6.89
N GLU A 134 11.86 15.85 6.89
CA GLU A 134 12.74 15.23 5.90
C GLU A 134 12.14 15.35 4.51
N ALA A 135 12.93 15.87 3.57
CA ALA A 135 12.50 16.09 2.19
C ALA A 135 13.62 15.82 1.18
N ALA A 136 14.62 15.03 1.57
CA ALA A 136 15.78 14.74 0.71
C ALA A 136 15.38 14.17 -0.65
N GLN A 137 14.29 13.36 -0.69
CA GLN A 137 13.77 12.74 -1.88
C GLN A 137 12.75 13.59 -2.66
N LYS A 138 12.47 14.83 -2.22
CA LYS A 138 11.41 15.69 -2.82
C LYS A 138 11.59 15.85 -4.31
N THR A 139 12.79 16.19 -4.77
CA THR A 139 13.08 16.42 -6.20
C THR A 139 12.80 15.19 -7.07
N HIS A 140 12.96 14.00 -6.51
CA HIS A 140 12.81 12.73 -7.22
C HIS A 140 11.37 12.21 -7.24
N TYR A 141 10.67 12.29 -6.11
CA TYR A 141 9.40 11.60 -5.94
C TYR A 141 8.19 12.52 -5.81
N PHE A 142 8.35 13.74 -5.26
CA PHE A 142 7.22 14.67 -5.04
C PHE A 142 7.59 16.14 -5.32
N PRO A 143 8.18 16.42 -6.53
CA PRO A 143 8.77 17.73 -6.82
C PRO A 143 7.78 18.88 -6.82
N ARG A 144 6.50 18.62 -7.14
CA ARG A 144 5.42 19.61 -7.23
C ARG A 144 4.35 19.47 -6.15
N THR A 145 4.57 18.57 -5.18
CA THR A 145 3.63 18.31 -4.09
C THR A 145 4.30 18.63 -2.76
N ASP A 146 3.61 19.30 -1.86
CA ASP A 146 4.11 19.49 -0.50
C ASP A 146 3.81 18.25 0.33
N LYS A 147 4.79 17.89 1.19
CA LYS A 147 4.71 16.67 2.00
C LYS A 147 3.46 16.64 2.88
N SER A 148 3.02 17.81 3.38
CA SER A 148 1.78 17.98 4.15
C SER A 148 0.50 17.65 3.38
N GLU A 149 0.56 17.64 2.04
CA GLU A 149 -0.59 17.37 1.17
C GLU A 149 -0.70 15.90 0.75
N LEU A 150 0.31 15.06 1.05
CA LEU A 150 0.39 13.67 0.56
C LEU A 150 -0.82 12.83 0.99
N PHE A 151 -1.32 13.02 2.23
CA PHE A 151 -2.55 12.35 2.70
C PHE A 151 -3.80 12.85 1.99
N ALA A 152 -3.96 14.17 1.89
CA ALA A 152 -5.14 14.78 1.28
C ALA A 152 -5.25 14.45 -0.22
N LYS A 153 -4.10 14.26 -0.88
CA LYS A 153 -4.01 13.88 -2.29
C LYS A 153 -4.06 12.36 -2.54
N GLY A 154 -4.12 11.54 -1.48
CA GLY A 154 -4.25 10.09 -1.58
C GLY A 154 -2.97 9.33 -1.90
N TYR A 155 -1.79 9.99 -1.90
CA TYR A 155 -0.49 9.33 -2.15
C TYR A 155 -0.01 8.51 -0.94
N ILE A 156 -0.41 8.89 0.27
CA ILE A 156 -0.16 8.12 1.49
C ILE A 156 -1.48 7.91 2.23
N ALA A 157 -1.77 6.68 2.61
CA ALA A 157 -2.95 6.31 3.39
C ALA A 157 -2.54 5.81 4.79
N ARG A 158 -3.44 5.95 5.77
CA ARG A 158 -3.23 5.39 7.12
C ARG A 158 -3.35 3.86 7.15
N HIS A 159 -4.15 3.32 6.25
CA HIS A 159 -4.31 1.89 6.01
C HIS A 159 -4.16 1.63 4.51
N SER A 160 -3.34 0.65 4.15
CA SER A 160 -3.03 0.35 2.76
C SER A 160 -3.73 -0.92 2.27
N GLY A 161 -4.20 -0.91 1.04
CA GLY A 161 -4.65 -2.12 0.34
C GLY A 161 -3.58 -3.21 0.29
N HIS A 162 -2.31 -2.83 0.17
CA HIS A 162 -1.19 -3.76 0.18
C HIS A 162 -1.11 -4.61 1.45
N SER A 163 -1.47 -4.04 2.61
CA SER A 163 -1.45 -4.79 3.89
C SER A 163 -2.51 -5.90 3.95
N ARG A 164 -3.47 -5.93 3.01
CA ARG A 164 -4.46 -7.01 2.86
C ARG A 164 -4.01 -8.14 1.93
N GLY A 165 -2.85 -7.98 1.27
CA GLY A 165 -2.20 -9.02 0.48
C GLY A 165 -2.78 -9.27 -0.92
N ALA A 166 -3.69 -8.43 -1.40
CA ALA A 166 -4.28 -8.54 -2.74
C ALA A 166 -3.93 -7.37 -3.66
N THR A 167 -3.11 -6.44 -3.20
CA THR A 167 -2.67 -5.26 -3.96
C THR A 167 -1.22 -5.41 -4.40
N VAL A 168 -0.91 -4.97 -5.62
CA VAL A 168 0.41 -5.05 -6.23
C VAL A 168 0.71 -3.80 -7.04
N ASP A 169 1.94 -3.32 -6.96
CA ASP A 169 2.47 -2.26 -7.81
C ASP A 169 3.37 -2.88 -8.89
N VAL A 170 3.02 -2.64 -10.15
CA VAL A 170 3.65 -3.32 -11.30
C VAL A 170 3.95 -2.39 -12.45
N GLY A 171 4.94 -2.79 -13.25
CA GLY A 171 5.24 -2.21 -14.55
C GLY A 171 5.45 -3.29 -15.62
N LEU A 172 5.78 -2.87 -16.84
CA LEU A 172 6.06 -3.75 -17.97
C LEU A 172 7.50 -3.55 -18.46
N TYR A 173 8.13 -4.65 -18.88
CA TYR A 173 9.37 -4.62 -19.62
C TYR A 173 9.22 -5.35 -20.98
N ARG A 174 10.10 -5.04 -21.93
CA ARG A 174 10.18 -5.76 -23.22
C ARG A 174 11.09 -6.99 -23.09
N LEU A 175 10.66 -8.11 -23.66
CA LEU A 175 11.49 -9.34 -23.70
C LEU A 175 12.68 -9.19 -24.66
N GLN A 176 12.40 -8.63 -25.85
CA GLN A 176 13.43 -8.28 -26.83
C GLN A 176 13.64 -6.78 -26.78
N PHE A 177 14.75 -6.38 -26.20
CA PHE A 177 15.09 -5.00 -25.97
C PHE A 177 16.53 -4.73 -26.40
N ASP A 178 16.70 -3.73 -27.27
CA ASP A 178 18.02 -3.22 -27.62
C ASP A 178 18.34 -1.99 -26.75
N PRO A 179 19.31 -2.10 -25.81
CA PRO A 179 19.71 -0.97 -24.97
C PRO A 179 20.19 0.24 -25.76
N ALA A 180 20.79 0.04 -26.96
CA ALA A 180 21.25 1.12 -27.83
C ALA A 180 20.10 1.91 -28.44
N ALA A 181 18.95 1.24 -28.72
CA ALA A 181 17.74 1.91 -29.20
C ALA A 181 17.01 2.68 -28.08
N ALA A 182 17.36 2.45 -26.81
CA ALA A 182 16.74 3.10 -25.65
C ALA A 182 17.26 4.50 -25.37
N SER A 183 18.20 5.02 -26.16
CA SER A 183 18.85 6.34 -25.98
C SER A 183 17.92 7.54 -26.28
N GLY A 184 16.62 7.39 -26.05
CA GLY A 184 15.71 8.52 -25.99
C GLY A 184 16.18 9.50 -24.92
N LYS A 185 16.40 10.78 -25.31
CA LYS A 185 16.68 11.84 -24.35
C LYS A 185 15.62 11.75 -23.24
N ALA A 186 16.08 11.65 -21.99
CA ALA A 186 15.20 11.84 -20.86
C ALA A 186 14.41 13.12 -21.13
N SER A 187 13.12 13.03 -21.34
CA SER A 187 12.29 14.23 -21.36
C SER A 187 12.52 14.90 -20.02
N ASN A 188 12.69 16.23 -19.98
CA ASN A 188 12.78 17.01 -18.74
C ASN A 188 11.44 16.88 -17.98
N GLY A 189 11.11 15.67 -17.57
CA GLY A 189 9.85 15.32 -16.96
C GLY A 189 9.95 15.23 -15.44
N VAL A 190 8.82 15.37 -14.82
CA VAL A 190 8.63 15.18 -13.39
C VAL A 190 8.92 13.72 -13.03
N CYS A 191 9.64 13.47 -11.93
CA CYS A 191 10.00 12.14 -11.46
C CYS A 191 10.65 11.27 -12.55
N ARG A 192 11.79 11.73 -13.08
CA ARG A 192 12.54 11.04 -14.15
C ARG A 192 13.97 10.71 -13.74
N HIS A 193 14.26 10.64 -12.44
CA HIS A 193 15.61 10.45 -11.92
C HIS A 193 16.22 9.08 -12.26
N ARG A 194 15.38 8.05 -12.46
CA ARG A 194 15.77 6.68 -12.84
C ARG A 194 15.53 6.36 -14.32
N PHE A 195 15.03 7.31 -15.10
CA PHE A 195 14.56 7.04 -16.46
C PHE A 195 15.60 6.31 -17.32
N ALA A 196 16.84 6.75 -17.31
CA ALA A 196 17.90 6.12 -18.11
C ALA A 196 18.19 4.67 -17.65
N GLN A 197 18.20 4.43 -16.35
CA GLN A 197 18.43 3.09 -15.76
C GLN A 197 17.25 2.15 -16.08
N ASP A 198 16.03 2.62 -15.88
CA ASP A 198 14.81 1.85 -16.14
C ASP A 198 14.68 1.51 -17.63
N ARG A 199 15.00 2.46 -18.52
CA ARG A 199 15.04 2.22 -19.96
C ARG A 199 16.13 1.23 -20.34
N ALA A 200 17.34 1.33 -19.77
CA ALA A 200 18.43 0.39 -19.98
C ALA A 200 18.08 -1.03 -19.50
N ALA A 201 17.22 -1.16 -18.50
CA ALA A 201 16.67 -2.43 -18.04
C ALA A 201 15.49 -2.94 -18.89
N GLY A 202 15.08 -2.20 -19.93
CA GLY A 202 13.99 -2.57 -20.82
C GLY A 202 12.59 -2.22 -20.32
N LEU A 203 12.46 -1.49 -19.19
CA LEU A 203 11.16 -1.03 -18.70
C LEU A 203 10.49 -0.12 -19.74
N LEU A 204 9.17 -0.21 -19.86
CA LEU A 204 8.40 0.70 -20.71
C LEU A 204 8.33 2.10 -20.08
N ASP A 205 8.18 3.11 -20.94
CA ASP A 205 7.93 4.48 -20.49
C ASP A 205 6.44 4.67 -20.17
N PHE A 206 6.13 4.90 -18.91
CA PHE A 206 4.77 5.18 -18.42
C PHE A 206 4.49 6.67 -18.23
N GLY A 207 5.42 7.57 -18.61
CA GLY A 207 5.25 9.03 -18.47
C GLY A 207 5.71 9.59 -17.12
N SER A 208 5.64 8.83 -16.05
CA SER A 208 6.29 9.05 -14.76
C SER A 208 6.91 7.75 -14.27
N GLU A 209 7.88 7.84 -13.34
CA GLU A 209 8.43 6.69 -12.66
C GLU A 209 7.46 6.19 -11.56
N TYR A 210 7.72 5.00 -11.05
CA TYR A 210 7.05 4.44 -9.88
C TYR A 210 7.21 5.36 -8.66
N ASP A 211 6.21 5.46 -7.81
CA ASP A 211 6.16 6.32 -6.61
C ASP A 211 6.27 7.84 -6.90
N CYS A 212 5.95 8.27 -8.11
CA CYS A 212 5.87 9.69 -8.40
C CYS A 212 4.58 10.29 -7.82
N PHE A 213 4.67 11.04 -6.72
CA PHE A 213 3.52 11.71 -6.09
C PHE A 213 3.18 13.01 -6.80
N ASP A 214 2.69 12.85 -8.01
CA ASP A 214 2.31 13.91 -8.92
C ASP A 214 1.11 13.51 -9.77
N ARG A 215 0.27 14.46 -10.16
CA ARG A 215 -0.88 14.21 -11.05
C ARG A 215 -0.52 13.47 -12.33
N LEU A 216 0.74 13.61 -12.77
CA LEU A 216 1.24 12.88 -13.93
C LEU A 216 1.18 11.37 -13.77
N SER A 217 1.08 10.87 -12.52
CA SER A 217 0.91 9.44 -12.23
C SER A 217 -0.51 8.92 -12.40
N GLN A 218 -1.50 9.82 -12.53
CA GLN A 218 -2.88 9.42 -12.82
C GLN A 218 -2.95 8.64 -14.14
N THR A 219 -3.57 7.47 -14.11
CA THR A 219 -3.55 6.48 -15.19
C THR A 219 -3.96 7.06 -16.55
N ALA A 220 -4.95 7.95 -16.59
CA ALA A 220 -5.48 8.58 -17.79
C ALA A 220 -5.12 10.09 -17.90
N HIS A 221 -3.96 10.52 -17.35
CA HIS A 221 -3.58 11.94 -17.41
C HIS A 221 -3.46 12.45 -18.85
N ALA A 222 -4.00 13.65 -19.11
CA ALA A 222 -4.09 14.19 -20.48
C ALA A 222 -2.72 14.50 -21.11
N ASP A 223 -1.77 15.00 -20.29
CA ASP A 223 -0.46 15.48 -20.77
C ASP A 223 0.58 14.36 -20.99
N LEU A 224 0.16 13.10 -20.97
CA LEU A 224 1.03 11.98 -21.29
C LEU A 224 1.35 11.92 -22.78
N SER A 225 2.58 11.47 -23.11
CA SER A 225 2.90 11.08 -24.49
C SER A 225 2.02 9.91 -24.93
N GLU A 226 1.77 9.80 -26.25
CA GLU A 226 0.99 8.69 -26.80
C GLU A 226 1.58 7.31 -26.45
N VAL A 227 2.93 7.22 -26.40
CA VAL A 227 3.62 6.00 -25.97
C VAL A 227 3.29 5.65 -24.51
N ALA A 228 3.33 6.62 -23.61
CA ALA A 228 3.00 6.40 -22.21
C ALA A 228 1.52 6.00 -22.03
N LYS A 229 0.60 6.66 -22.73
CA LYS A 229 -0.82 6.30 -22.73
C LYS A 229 -1.04 4.86 -23.18
N GLN A 230 -0.43 4.45 -24.29
CA GLN A 230 -0.52 3.09 -24.82
C GLN A 230 0.05 2.05 -23.84
N ASN A 231 1.18 2.36 -23.19
CA ASN A 231 1.78 1.45 -22.20
C ASN A 231 0.89 1.29 -20.96
N ARG A 232 0.31 2.38 -20.43
CA ARG A 232 -0.67 2.33 -19.33
C ARG A 232 -1.91 1.54 -19.70
N GLN A 233 -2.47 1.79 -20.89
CA GLN A 233 -3.64 1.05 -21.38
C GLN A 233 -3.36 -0.44 -21.54
N ARG A 234 -2.17 -0.82 -22.02
CA ARG A 234 -1.74 -2.21 -22.11
C ARG A 234 -1.70 -2.86 -20.74
N LEU A 235 -1.08 -2.20 -19.76
CA LEU A 235 -0.99 -2.70 -18.40
C LEU A 235 -2.38 -2.85 -17.77
N VAL A 236 -3.20 -1.82 -17.80
CA VAL A 236 -4.57 -1.85 -17.27
C VAL A 236 -5.41 -2.96 -17.90
N LYS A 237 -5.33 -3.11 -19.23
CA LYS A 237 -6.07 -4.16 -19.94
C LYS A 237 -5.63 -5.57 -19.53
N ALA A 238 -4.31 -5.80 -19.43
CA ALA A 238 -3.78 -7.10 -19.04
C ALA A 238 -4.16 -7.45 -17.61
N MET A 239 -4.01 -6.52 -16.66
CA MET A 239 -4.37 -6.69 -15.25
C MET A 239 -5.88 -6.91 -15.08
N ALA A 240 -6.71 -6.10 -15.74
CA ALA A 240 -8.17 -6.21 -15.64
C ALA A 240 -8.71 -7.55 -16.17
N ALA A 241 -8.07 -8.15 -17.18
CA ALA A 241 -8.44 -9.45 -17.73
C ALA A 241 -8.35 -10.60 -16.69
N LYS A 242 -7.60 -10.40 -15.60
CA LYS A 242 -7.40 -11.37 -14.51
C LYS A 242 -7.94 -10.88 -13.17
N GLY A 243 -8.88 -9.93 -13.18
CA GLY A 243 -9.59 -9.48 -11.99
C GLY A 243 -8.88 -8.40 -11.15
N PHE A 244 -7.82 -7.79 -11.66
CA PHE A 244 -7.19 -6.66 -10.99
C PHE A 244 -7.84 -5.34 -11.39
N VAL A 245 -8.13 -4.49 -10.42
CA VAL A 245 -8.69 -3.16 -10.59
C VAL A 245 -7.61 -2.12 -10.34
N ASN A 246 -7.41 -1.21 -11.29
CA ASN A 246 -6.43 -0.13 -11.16
C ASN A 246 -6.95 0.97 -10.23
N TYR A 247 -6.07 1.55 -9.42
CA TYR A 247 -6.28 2.82 -8.73
C TYR A 247 -5.94 3.96 -9.69
N ASP A 248 -6.91 4.77 -10.04
CA ASP A 248 -6.80 5.77 -11.11
C ASP A 248 -5.77 6.88 -10.87
N GLN A 249 -5.39 7.13 -9.61
CA GLN A 249 -4.38 8.12 -9.25
C GLN A 249 -2.95 7.61 -9.49
N GLU A 250 -2.75 6.28 -9.65
CA GLU A 250 -1.44 5.64 -9.74
C GLU A 250 -1.46 4.56 -10.83
N TRP A 251 -0.73 4.78 -11.93
CA TRP A 251 -0.73 3.87 -13.09
C TRP A 251 -0.20 2.47 -12.76
N TRP A 252 0.58 2.31 -11.71
CA TRP A 252 1.21 1.04 -11.29
C TRP A 252 0.35 0.21 -10.33
N HIS A 253 -0.63 0.83 -9.63
CA HIS A 253 -1.32 0.27 -8.47
C HIS A 253 -2.59 -0.49 -8.85
N PHE A 254 -2.65 -1.77 -8.48
CA PHE A 254 -3.74 -2.68 -8.81
C PHE A 254 -4.15 -3.53 -7.62
N THR A 255 -5.45 -3.70 -7.42
CA THR A 255 -6.01 -4.58 -6.38
C THR A 255 -6.84 -5.70 -7.04
N PHE A 256 -6.52 -6.95 -6.72
CA PHE A 256 -7.29 -8.13 -7.14
C PHE A 256 -8.65 -8.17 -6.48
N GLN A 257 -9.69 -8.49 -7.27
CA GLN A 257 -11.08 -8.53 -6.80
C GLN A 257 -11.75 -9.88 -7.15
N PRO A 258 -12.57 -10.44 -6.23
CA PRO A 258 -12.75 -9.98 -4.84
C PRO A 258 -11.51 -10.22 -3.98
N GLU A 259 -11.21 -9.29 -3.08
CA GLU A 259 -10.08 -9.46 -2.15
C GLU A 259 -10.31 -10.66 -1.22
N PRO A 260 -9.31 -11.56 -1.02
CA PRO A 260 -9.44 -12.68 -0.09
C PRO A 260 -9.61 -12.23 1.38
N TYR A 261 -9.06 -11.06 1.73
CA TYR A 261 -9.04 -10.51 3.09
C TYR A 261 -9.42 -9.03 3.12
N PRO A 262 -10.67 -8.66 2.76
CA PRO A 262 -11.03 -7.26 2.51
C PRO A 262 -10.98 -6.36 3.75
N THR A 263 -10.92 -6.95 4.96
CA THR A 263 -10.93 -6.22 6.25
C THR A 263 -9.76 -6.57 7.17
N VAL A 264 -8.83 -7.44 6.73
CA VAL A 264 -7.70 -7.89 7.55
C VAL A 264 -6.42 -7.22 7.07
N TYR A 265 -5.77 -6.46 7.94
CA TYR A 265 -4.47 -5.85 7.69
C TYR A 265 -3.40 -6.68 8.39
N PHE A 266 -2.52 -7.28 7.61
CA PHE A 266 -1.46 -8.14 8.11
C PHE A 266 -0.21 -7.33 8.47
N ASP A 267 0.59 -7.85 9.42
CA ASP A 267 1.83 -7.20 9.86
C ASP A 267 2.99 -8.18 10.05
N PHE A 268 3.03 -9.30 9.29
CA PHE A 268 4.20 -10.17 9.30
C PHE A 268 5.36 -9.56 8.49
N PRO A 269 6.63 -9.71 8.93
CA PRO A 269 7.76 -9.16 8.20
C PRO A 269 7.99 -9.91 6.88
N ILE A 270 8.50 -9.18 5.89
CA ILE A 270 8.92 -9.77 4.61
C ILE A 270 10.34 -10.27 4.77
N THR A 271 10.51 -11.59 4.77
CA THR A 271 11.79 -12.28 4.93
C THR A 271 12.09 -13.16 3.71
N GLU A 272 13.35 -13.56 3.49
CA GLU A 272 13.64 -14.77 2.72
C GLU A 272 13.03 -15.94 3.48
N ASP A 273 12.45 -16.91 2.79
CA ASP A 273 11.87 -18.09 3.47
C ASP A 273 12.95 -18.95 4.11
#